data_121956bc5a7b3026c052e461805e6a0e
#
_entry.id   121956bc5a7b3026c052e461805e6a0e
#
_cell.length_a   1.000
_cell.length_b   1.000
_cell.length_c   1.000
_cell.angle_alpha   90.00
_cell.angle_beta   90.00
_cell.angle_gamma   90.00
#
_symmetry.space_group_name_H-M   'P 1'
#
loop_
_entity.id
_entity.type
_entity.pdbx_description
1 polymer ?
#
loop_
_entity_poly.entity_id
_entity_poly.type
_entity_poly.pdbx_seq_one_letter_code
_entity_poly.pdbx_strand_id
1 'polypeptide(L)'
;LVIHLYGHGGSHQFYNLMRPAYALLRRDLREAGYWVIVPDLGPSHWMNARTVAVLDAIIADLIGRVDIDPKQVHLLGTSMGGGSALMYAYQRAKVVRSVCAIFPMTDFAAWTTETPAFLPQLIQSHGITAADPGSTLRKLSPLNHIADFAKMPIFLLHGEADTCVPVHHSRDFANDLRAAGSPVVYQETYGGHNDNEAMLWQKDIFKFISGQA
;
A
#
# COMPACT_ATOMS: atom_id res chain seq x y z
N LEU A 1 -4.81 13.79 5.42
CA LEU A 1 -4.01 12.80 6.15
C LEU A 1 -3.33 11.86 5.16
N VAL A 2 -2.03 11.64 5.30
CA VAL A 2 -1.29 10.61 4.58
C VAL A 2 -0.79 9.57 5.58
N ILE A 3 -1.12 8.30 5.35
CA ILE A 3 -0.68 7.17 6.17
C ILE A 3 0.33 6.37 5.37
N HIS A 4 1.58 6.33 5.85
CA HIS A 4 2.65 5.58 5.21
C HIS A 4 2.81 4.20 5.88
N LEU A 5 2.55 3.14 5.13
CA LEU A 5 2.67 1.74 5.55
C LEU A 5 4.01 1.16 5.06
N TYR A 6 4.82 0.68 5.99
CA TYR A 6 6.16 0.18 5.71
C TYR A 6 6.18 -1.26 5.18
N GLY A 7 7.29 -1.63 4.55
CA GLY A 7 7.56 -2.99 4.08
C GLY A 7 7.80 -3.99 5.22
N HIS A 8 7.81 -5.28 4.89
CA HIS A 8 8.07 -6.37 5.81
C HIS A 8 9.41 -6.20 6.56
N GLY A 9 9.41 -6.52 7.85
CA GLY A 9 10.56 -6.33 8.72
C GLY A 9 10.85 -4.87 9.10
N GLY A 10 10.09 -3.92 8.56
CA GLY A 10 10.20 -2.50 8.89
C GLY A 10 9.55 -2.12 10.22
N SER A 11 9.69 -0.86 10.58
CA SER A 11 9.02 -0.25 11.72
C SER A 11 8.72 1.22 11.44
N HIS A 12 7.82 1.80 12.23
CA HIS A 12 7.54 3.23 12.19
C HIS A 12 8.78 4.09 12.42
N GLN A 13 9.68 3.69 13.33
CA GLN A 13 10.93 4.41 13.62
C GLN A 13 11.89 4.32 12.44
N PHE A 14 12.11 3.13 11.89
CA PHE A 14 13.01 2.92 10.78
C PHE A 14 12.61 3.75 9.55
N TYR A 15 11.32 3.73 9.19
CA TYR A 15 10.82 4.50 8.05
C TYR A 15 10.83 6.01 8.29
N ASN A 16 10.62 6.45 9.53
CA ASN A 16 10.71 7.88 9.86
C ASN A 16 12.13 8.42 9.86
N LEU A 17 13.10 7.66 10.37
CA LEU A 17 14.44 8.14 10.67
C LEU A 17 15.49 7.68 9.66
N MET A 18 15.36 6.44 9.14
CA MET A 18 16.43 5.75 8.43
C MET A 18 16.19 5.58 6.92
N ARG A 19 14.99 5.94 6.41
CA ARG A 19 14.66 5.81 4.97
C ARG A 19 14.65 7.16 4.28
N PRO A 20 15.83 7.65 3.79
CA PRO A 20 15.95 8.96 3.14
C PRO A 20 15.07 9.08 1.88
N ALA A 21 14.82 7.97 1.18
CA ALA A 21 13.96 7.93 0.01
C ALA A 21 12.56 8.54 0.26
N TYR A 22 12.05 8.44 1.48
CA TYR A 22 10.73 8.98 1.83
C TYR A 22 10.81 10.28 2.65
N ALA A 23 11.99 10.67 3.13
CA ALA A 23 12.14 11.84 4.00
C ALA A 23 11.75 13.14 3.29
N LEU A 24 12.19 13.30 2.04
CA LEU A 24 11.87 14.47 1.22
C LEU A 24 10.37 14.50 0.89
N LEU A 25 9.80 13.39 0.45
CA LEU A 25 8.37 13.29 0.16
C LEU A 25 7.52 13.66 1.39
N ARG A 26 7.86 13.14 2.57
CA ARG A 26 7.13 13.47 3.80
C ARG A 26 7.29 14.94 4.20
N ARG A 27 8.47 15.53 3.97
CA ARG A 27 8.69 16.96 4.18
C ARG A 27 7.77 17.76 3.27
N ASP A 28 7.81 17.49 1.97
CA ASP A 28 7.06 18.24 0.95
C ASP A 28 5.54 18.13 1.20
N LEU A 29 5.05 16.94 1.58
CA LEU A 29 3.65 16.75 1.97
C LEU A 29 3.28 17.56 3.21
N ARG A 30 4.14 17.62 4.24
CA ARG A 30 3.88 18.42 5.44
C ARG A 30 3.89 19.91 5.13
N GLU A 31 4.81 20.38 4.29
CA GLU A 31 4.87 21.77 3.82
C GLU A 31 3.61 22.15 3.01
N ALA A 32 3.01 21.18 2.33
CA ALA A 32 1.72 21.33 1.63
C ALA A 32 0.49 21.20 2.55
N GLY A 33 0.67 21.09 3.88
CA GLY A 33 -0.41 21.05 4.86
C GLY A 33 -0.96 19.66 5.18
N TYR A 34 -0.30 18.58 4.74
CA TYR A 34 -0.72 17.23 5.08
C TYR A 34 -0.19 16.78 6.44
N TRP A 35 -1.04 16.18 7.24
CA TRP A 35 -0.61 15.31 8.33
C TRP A 35 -0.05 14.02 7.73
N VAL A 36 1.19 13.68 8.07
CA VAL A 36 1.85 12.46 7.59
C VAL A 36 2.24 11.61 8.78
N ILE A 37 1.72 10.40 8.84
CA ILE A 37 2.00 9.43 9.91
C ILE A 37 2.57 8.13 9.37
N VAL A 38 3.38 7.47 10.19
CA VAL A 38 3.85 6.10 10.00
C VAL A 38 3.44 5.33 11.26
N PRO A 39 2.30 4.62 11.26
CA PRO A 39 1.80 3.94 12.44
C PRO A 39 2.67 2.72 12.79
N ASP A 40 2.75 2.39 14.08
CA ASP A 40 3.37 1.14 14.53
C ASP A 40 2.36 -0.02 14.43
N LEU A 41 2.55 -0.85 13.42
CA LEU A 41 1.66 -1.98 13.12
C LEU A 41 2.33 -3.34 13.34
N GLY A 42 3.61 -3.33 13.75
CA GLY A 42 4.44 -4.52 13.85
C GLY A 42 5.09 -4.93 12.52
N PRO A 43 6.18 -5.71 12.56
CA PRO A 43 7.06 -5.96 11.41
C PRO A 43 6.44 -6.88 10.34
N SER A 44 5.37 -7.61 10.66
CA SER A 44 4.71 -8.58 9.77
C SER A 44 3.19 -8.48 9.88
N HIS A 45 2.66 -7.26 9.78
CA HIS A 45 1.23 -6.98 10.00
C HIS A 45 0.31 -7.52 8.89
N TRP A 46 0.77 -7.57 7.64
CA TRP A 46 0.05 -8.09 6.46
C TRP A 46 -1.42 -7.62 6.35
N MET A 47 -1.75 -6.48 6.92
CA MET A 47 -3.10 -5.92 7.02
C MET A 47 -4.14 -6.92 7.56
N ASN A 48 -3.78 -7.67 8.60
CA ASN A 48 -4.70 -8.57 9.28
C ASN A 48 -5.82 -7.78 10.00
N ALA A 49 -6.84 -8.50 10.49
CA ALA A 49 -8.02 -7.88 11.11
C ALA A 49 -7.67 -6.93 12.29
N ARG A 50 -6.64 -7.29 13.09
CA ARG A 50 -6.14 -6.41 14.17
C ARG A 50 -5.56 -5.12 13.60
N THR A 51 -4.78 -5.21 12.56
CA THR A 51 -4.14 -4.05 11.91
C THR A 51 -5.19 -3.12 11.31
N VAL A 52 -6.21 -3.68 10.66
CA VAL A 52 -7.35 -2.90 10.15
C VAL A 52 -8.02 -2.13 11.29
N ALA A 53 -8.33 -2.79 12.41
CA ALA A 53 -8.96 -2.15 13.56
C ALA A 53 -8.08 -1.05 14.20
N VAL A 54 -6.76 -1.26 14.25
CA VAL A 54 -5.81 -0.25 14.73
C VAL A 54 -5.81 0.98 13.81
N LEU A 55 -5.78 0.78 12.49
CA LEU A 55 -5.84 1.91 11.55
C LEU A 55 -7.18 2.65 11.62
N ASP A 56 -8.30 1.93 11.72
CA ASP A 56 -9.62 2.54 11.92
C ASP A 56 -9.62 3.45 13.16
N ALA A 57 -9.06 2.97 14.27
CA ALA A 57 -8.98 3.74 15.52
C ALA A 57 -8.06 4.96 15.40
N ILE A 58 -6.89 4.81 14.76
CA ILE A 58 -5.95 5.93 14.54
C ILE A 58 -6.60 7.01 13.66
N ILE A 59 -7.24 6.63 12.57
CA ILE A 59 -7.90 7.57 11.66
C ILE A 59 -9.02 8.32 12.38
N ALA A 60 -9.88 7.61 13.12
CA ALA A 60 -10.97 8.20 13.87
C ALA A 60 -10.47 9.18 14.95
N ASP A 61 -9.43 8.80 15.69
CA ASP A 61 -8.83 9.65 16.73
C ASP A 61 -8.21 10.92 16.14
N LEU A 62 -7.47 10.80 15.04
CA LEU A 62 -6.83 11.94 14.38
C LEU A 62 -7.86 12.92 13.78
N ILE A 63 -8.89 12.41 13.10
CA ILE A 63 -9.98 13.25 12.57
C ILE A 63 -10.70 13.98 13.70
N GLY A 64 -10.84 13.38 14.87
CA GLY A 64 -11.48 13.99 16.02
C GLY A 64 -10.64 15.02 16.77
N ARG A 65 -9.31 14.99 16.62
CA ARG A 65 -8.39 15.83 17.42
C ARG A 65 -7.73 16.96 16.65
N VAL A 66 -7.53 16.79 15.35
CA VAL A 66 -6.82 17.74 14.52
C VAL A 66 -7.66 18.09 13.30
N ASP A 67 -7.38 19.25 12.70
CA ASP A 67 -8.09 19.73 11.52
C ASP A 67 -7.68 18.88 10.28
N ILE A 68 -8.34 17.74 10.13
CA ILE A 68 -8.20 16.83 9.01
C ILE A 68 -9.55 16.68 8.30
N ASP A 69 -9.57 16.97 7.01
CA ASP A 69 -10.74 16.63 6.18
C ASP A 69 -10.88 15.09 6.12
N PRO A 70 -11.98 14.50 6.65
CA PRO A 70 -12.19 13.07 6.66
C PRO A 70 -12.31 12.44 5.26
N LYS A 71 -12.48 13.27 4.22
CA LYS A 71 -12.49 12.83 2.81
C LYS A 71 -11.11 12.82 2.17
N GLN A 72 -10.08 13.26 2.89
CA GLN A 72 -8.70 13.38 2.40
C GLN A 72 -7.75 12.44 3.17
N VAL A 73 -8.09 11.15 3.20
CA VAL A 73 -7.23 10.09 3.75
C VAL A 73 -6.55 9.36 2.61
N HIS A 74 -5.24 9.54 2.49
CA HIS A 74 -4.40 8.96 1.45
C HIS A 74 -3.51 7.88 2.05
N LEU A 75 -3.32 6.79 1.32
CA LEU A 75 -2.39 5.72 1.71
C LEU A 75 -1.16 5.76 0.81
N LEU A 76 0.01 5.65 1.44
CA LEU A 76 1.28 5.39 0.79
C LEU A 76 1.82 4.09 1.34
N GLY A 77 2.15 3.12 0.50
CA GLY A 77 2.64 1.84 0.98
C GLY A 77 3.76 1.27 0.12
N THR A 78 4.70 0.58 0.76
CA THR A 78 5.86 -0.03 0.11
C THR A 78 5.91 -1.52 0.38
N SER A 79 6.05 -2.37 -0.66
CA SER A 79 6.18 -3.83 -0.51
C SER A 79 4.99 -4.41 0.27
N MET A 80 5.20 -5.07 1.41
CA MET A 80 4.13 -5.49 2.32
C MET A 80 3.16 -4.33 2.60
N GLY A 81 3.69 -3.12 2.85
CA GLY A 81 2.86 -1.92 3.06
C GLY A 81 2.07 -1.52 1.82
N GLY A 82 2.59 -1.76 0.62
CA GLY A 82 1.90 -1.51 -0.65
C GLY A 82 0.68 -2.42 -0.82
N GLY A 83 0.87 -3.73 -0.66
CA GLY A 83 -0.22 -4.70 -0.65
C GLY A 83 -1.23 -4.42 0.48
N SER A 84 -0.72 -4.06 1.66
CA SER A 84 -1.55 -3.67 2.83
C SER A 84 -2.37 -2.42 2.59
N ALA A 85 -1.82 -1.41 1.90
CA ALA A 85 -2.55 -0.19 1.54
C ALA A 85 -3.73 -0.51 0.63
N LEU A 86 -3.51 -1.35 -0.39
CA LEU A 86 -4.57 -1.81 -1.27
C LEU A 86 -5.63 -2.65 -0.52
N MET A 87 -5.18 -3.55 0.38
CA MET A 87 -6.10 -4.34 1.21
C MET A 87 -6.98 -3.46 2.11
N TYR A 88 -6.40 -2.48 2.78
CA TYR A 88 -7.16 -1.55 3.60
C TYR A 88 -8.12 -0.72 2.75
N ALA A 89 -7.67 -0.26 1.58
CA ALA A 89 -8.44 0.59 0.70
C ALA A 89 -9.71 -0.09 0.18
N TYR A 90 -9.67 -1.34 -0.27
CA TYR A 90 -10.90 -2.00 -0.72
C TYR A 90 -11.86 -2.27 0.44
N GLN A 91 -11.34 -2.55 1.65
CA GLN A 91 -12.18 -2.73 2.84
C GLN A 91 -12.78 -1.41 3.35
N ARG A 92 -12.18 -0.27 3.04
CA ARG A 92 -12.54 1.08 3.51
C ARG A 92 -12.68 2.08 2.37
N ALA A 93 -13.27 1.66 1.25
CA ALA A 93 -13.39 2.47 0.03
C ALA A 93 -14.14 3.80 0.23
N LYS A 94 -14.93 3.94 1.30
CA LYS A 94 -15.60 5.19 1.66
C LYS A 94 -14.72 6.16 2.47
N VAL A 95 -13.62 5.67 3.04
CA VAL A 95 -12.68 6.43 3.89
C VAL A 95 -11.46 6.85 3.08
N VAL A 96 -10.93 5.93 2.27
CA VAL A 96 -9.68 6.14 1.52
C VAL A 96 -9.95 6.96 0.26
N ARG A 97 -9.23 8.08 0.13
CA ARG A 97 -9.30 8.98 -1.03
C ARG A 97 -8.45 8.50 -2.19
N SER A 98 -7.23 8.03 -1.93
CA SER A 98 -6.33 7.49 -2.94
C SER A 98 -5.27 6.58 -2.34
N VAL A 99 -4.66 5.74 -3.17
CA VAL A 99 -3.56 4.85 -2.78
C VAL A 99 -2.36 5.05 -3.70
N CYS A 100 -1.18 5.23 -3.11
CA CYS A 100 0.11 5.08 -3.78
C CYS A 100 0.76 3.80 -3.27
N ALA A 101 0.91 2.79 -4.12
CA ALA A 101 1.49 1.51 -3.79
C ALA A 101 2.77 1.27 -4.60
N ILE A 102 3.87 1.04 -3.89
CA ILE A 102 5.22 0.86 -4.45
C ILE A 102 5.57 -0.62 -4.32
N PHE A 103 5.83 -1.27 -5.45
CA PHE A 103 6.03 -2.73 -5.64
C PHE A 103 5.12 -3.60 -4.75
N PRO A 104 3.80 -3.41 -4.87
CA PRO A 104 2.83 -4.16 -4.08
C PRO A 104 2.66 -5.59 -4.61
N MET A 105 2.42 -6.55 -3.71
CA MET A 105 1.77 -7.80 -4.09
C MET A 105 0.26 -7.56 -4.18
N THR A 106 -0.34 -7.93 -5.31
CA THR A 106 -1.78 -7.72 -5.57
C THR A 106 -2.56 -9.04 -5.63
N ASP A 107 -1.87 -10.16 -5.90
CA ASP A 107 -2.39 -11.52 -5.75
C ASP A 107 -1.53 -12.29 -4.75
N PHE A 108 -2.00 -12.39 -3.52
CA PHE A 108 -1.27 -13.11 -2.45
C PHE A 108 -1.18 -14.62 -2.71
N ALA A 109 -2.16 -15.20 -3.40
CA ALA A 109 -2.14 -16.62 -3.70
C ALA A 109 -1.06 -16.94 -4.73
N ALA A 110 -0.97 -16.18 -5.81
CA ALA A 110 0.09 -16.32 -6.82
C ALA A 110 1.46 -16.00 -6.19
N TRP A 111 1.59 -14.86 -5.53
CA TRP A 111 2.85 -14.43 -4.94
C TRP A 111 3.45 -15.44 -3.95
N THR A 112 2.62 -16.12 -3.16
CA THR A 112 3.13 -17.15 -2.21
C THR A 112 3.57 -18.43 -2.90
N THR A 113 3.21 -18.68 -4.15
CA THR A 113 3.80 -19.76 -4.96
C THR A 113 5.11 -19.34 -5.61
N GLU A 114 5.27 -18.08 -5.94
CA GLU A 114 6.47 -17.48 -6.51
C GLU A 114 7.55 -17.21 -5.45
N THR A 115 7.12 -16.80 -4.25
CA THR A 115 7.99 -16.48 -3.12
C THR A 115 7.52 -17.24 -1.86
N PRO A 116 7.69 -18.57 -1.80
CA PRO A 116 7.08 -19.42 -0.76
C PRO A 116 7.52 -19.12 0.68
N ALA A 117 8.66 -18.44 0.85
CA ALA A 117 9.19 -18.08 2.18
C ALA A 117 8.24 -17.23 3.03
N PHE A 118 7.29 -16.51 2.40
CA PHE A 118 6.33 -15.64 3.08
C PHE A 118 5.00 -16.33 3.42
N LEU A 119 4.71 -17.49 2.85
CA LEU A 119 3.45 -18.20 3.09
C LEU A 119 3.20 -18.49 4.59
N PRO A 120 4.17 -18.99 5.38
CA PRO A 120 3.96 -19.24 6.82
C PRO A 120 3.58 -17.97 7.59
N GLN A 121 4.15 -16.83 7.24
CA GLN A 121 3.87 -15.56 7.90
C GLN A 121 2.46 -15.04 7.59
N LEU A 122 2.00 -15.18 6.35
CA LEU A 122 0.63 -14.84 5.97
C LEU A 122 -0.38 -15.74 6.67
N ILE A 123 -0.12 -17.06 6.72
CA ILE A 123 -0.94 -18.01 7.46
C ILE A 123 -1.06 -17.58 8.92
N GLN A 124 0.07 -17.31 9.58
CA GLN A 124 0.10 -16.89 10.98
C GLN A 124 -0.62 -15.56 11.19
N SER A 125 -0.33 -14.56 10.36
CA SER A 125 -0.88 -13.20 10.48
C SER A 125 -2.41 -13.19 10.34
N HIS A 126 -2.94 -13.95 9.40
CA HIS A 126 -4.38 -14.00 9.13
C HIS A 126 -5.12 -15.14 9.85
N GLY A 127 -4.42 -15.96 10.67
CA GLY A 127 -5.01 -17.10 11.36
C GLY A 127 -5.60 -18.15 10.42
N ILE A 128 -4.95 -18.36 9.26
CA ILE A 128 -5.44 -19.29 8.24
C ILE A 128 -5.27 -20.73 8.75
N THR A 129 -6.37 -21.42 8.95
CA THR A 129 -6.39 -22.83 9.42
C THR A 129 -6.85 -23.80 8.34
N ALA A 130 -7.20 -23.29 7.17
CA ALA A 130 -7.75 -24.08 6.07
C ALA A 130 -6.71 -25.07 5.51
N ALA A 131 -7.17 -26.23 5.07
CA ALA A 131 -6.35 -27.18 4.33
C ALA A 131 -5.85 -26.61 2.99
N ASP A 132 -6.56 -25.59 2.46
CA ASP A 132 -6.19 -24.82 1.26
C ASP A 132 -5.99 -23.33 1.64
N PRO A 133 -4.79 -22.90 2.03
CA PRO A 133 -4.48 -21.50 2.28
C PRO A 133 -4.71 -20.60 1.05
N GLY A 134 -4.50 -21.13 -0.15
CA GLY A 134 -4.64 -20.40 -1.41
C GLY A 134 -6.04 -19.82 -1.61
N SER A 135 -7.08 -20.53 -1.19
CA SER A 135 -8.45 -20.01 -1.27
C SER A 135 -8.66 -18.77 -0.41
N THR A 136 -8.11 -18.78 0.81
CA THR A 136 -8.18 -17.60 1.70
C THR A 136 -7.33 -16.46 1.17
N LEU A 137 -6.10 -16.74 0.71
CA LEU A 137 -5.21 -15.73 0.14
C LEU A 137 -5.81 -15.06 -1.10
N ARG A 138 -6.51 -15.80 -1.97
CA ARG A 138 -7.27 -15.21 -3.10
C ARG A 138 -8.31 -14.21 -2.62
N LYS A 139 -9.05 -14.51 -1.57
CA LYS A 139 -10.05 -13.58 -1.01
C LYS A 139 -9.44 -12.32 -0.41
N LEU A 140 -8.19 -12.39 0.06
CA LEU A 140 -7.45 -11.24 0.58
C LEU A 140 -6.77 -10.43 -0.52
N SER A 141 -6.61 -10.99 -1.72
CA SER A 141 -5.84 -10.39 -2.82
C SER A 141 -6.56 -9.18 -3.42
N PRO A 142 -5.94 -7.99 -3.47
CA PRO A 142 -6.53 -6.80 -4.10
C PRO A 142 -7.01 -7.03 -5.53
N LEU A 143 -6.35 -7.90 -6.29
CA LEU A 143 -6.73 -8.26 -7.67
C LEU A 143 -8.16 -8.80 -7.77
N ASN A 144 -8.68 -9.40 -6.72
CA ASN A 144 -10.05 -9.93 -6.69
C ASN A 144 -11.09 -8.91 -6.20
N HIS A 145 -10.69 -7.66 -6.00
CA HIS A 145 -11.51 -6.56 -5.48
C HIS A 145 -11.52 -5.33 -6.41
N ILE A 146 -11.30 -5.51 -7.70
CA ILE A 146 -11.21 -4.42 -8.69
C ILE A 146 -12.40 -3.46 -8.62
N ALA A 147 -13.59 -3.98 -8.45
CA ALA A 147 -14.82 -3.17 -8.37
C ALA A 147 -14.83 -2.17 -7.19
N ASP A 148 -14.15 -2.50 -6.09
CA ASP A 148 -14.06 -1.64 -4.91
C ASP A 148 -13.15 -0.42 -5.14
N PHE A 149 -12.33 -0.44 -6.18
CA PHE A 149 -11.45 0.66 -6.59
C PHE A 149 -12.05 1.56 -7.70
N ALA A 150 -13.27 1.32 -8.15
CA ALA A 150 -13.86 1.94 -9.36
C ALA A 150 -13.75 3.48 -9.44
N LYS A 151 -13.71 4.19 -8.30
CA LYS A 151 -13.60 5.66 -8.25
C LYS A 151 -12.38 6.14 -7.46
N MET A 152 -11.56 5.23 -7.01
CA MET A 152 -10.40 5.53 -6.18
C MET A 152 -9.16 5.70 -7.05
N PRO A 153 -8.51 6.87 -7.08
CA PRO A 153 -7.24 7.04 -7.76
C PRO A 153 -6.17 6.14 -7.16
N ILE A 154 -5.47 5.40 -8.02
CA ILE A 154 -4.38 4.49 -7.65
C ILE A 154 -3.11 4.90 -8.39
N PHE A 155 -2.01 5.05 -7.67
CA PHE A 155 -0.66 5.17 -8.24
C PHE A 155 0.11 3.89 -7.93
N LEU A 156 0.63 3.24 -8.97
CA LEU A 156 1.47 2.05 -8.84
C LEU A 156 2.86 2.35 -9.38
N LEU A 157 3.88 2.01 -8.61
CA LEU A 157 5.29 2.07 -9.02
C LEU A 157 5.90 0.69 -8.84
N HIS A 158 6.60 0.17 -9.88
CA HIS A 158 7.22 -1.15 -9.81
C HIS A 158 8.48 -1.21 -10.66
N GLY A 159 9.53 -1.88 -10.15
CA GLY A 159 10.72 -2.18 -10.92
C GLY A 159 10.57 -3.47 -11.72
N GLU A 160 10.92 -3.47 -13.02
CA GLU A 160 10.81 -4.66 -13.87
C GLU A 160 11.76 -5.79 -13.45
N ALA A 161 12.88 -5.45 -12.80
CA ALA A 161 13.86 -6.40 -12.27
C ALA A 161 13.57 -6.83 -10.82
N ASP A 162 12.35 -6.61 -10.31
CA ASP A 162 11.96 -7.01 -8.97
C ASP A 162 11.84 -8.54 -8.86
N THR A 163 12.72 -9.14 -8.05
CA THR A 163 12.76 -10.60 -7.81
C THR A 163 12.05 -11.01 -6.52
N CYS A 164 11.63 -10.06 -5.69
CA CYS A 164 10.88 -10.32 -4.46
C CYS A 164 9.37 -10.31 -4.69
N VAL A 165 8.89 -9.31 -5.43
CA VAL A 165 7.52 -9.22 -5.91
C VAL A 165 7.59 -9.02 -7.42
N PRO A 166 7.33 -10.07 -8.23
CA PRO A 166 7.39 -9.96 -9.68
C PRO A 166 6.51 -8.82 -10.22
N VAL A 167 7.03 -8.09 -11.19
CA VAL A 167 6.40 -6.87 -11.74
C VAL A 167 4.99 -7.10 -12.30
N HIS A 168 4.66 -8.34 -12.73
CA HIS A 168 3.34 -8.69 -13.23
C HIS A 168 2.23 -8.40 -12.20
N HIS A 169 2.51 -8.46 -10.90
CA HIS A 169 1.52 -8.09 -9.87
C HIS A 169 0.98 -6.68 -10.10
N SER A 170 1.83 -5.71 -10.38
CA SER A 170 1.37 -4.35 -10.70
C SER A 170 0.84 -4.20 -12.12
N ARG A 171 1.42 -4.90 -13.10
CA ARG A 171 0.95 -4.86 -14.51
C ARG A 171 -0.47 -5.35 -14.63
N ASP A 172 -0.76 -6.55 -14.10
CA ASP A 172 -2.06 -7.19 -14.21
C ASP A 172 -3.11 -6.37 -13.45
N PHE A 173 -2.79 -5.94 -12.23
CA PHE A 173 -3.68 -5.10 -11.44
C PHE A 173 -3.99 -3.76 -12.13
N ALA A 174 -2.97 -3.10 -12.72
CA ALA A 174 -3.18 -1.86 -13.48
C ALA A 174 -4.05 -2.08 -14.72
N ASN A 175 -3.87 -3.20 -15.41
CA ASN A 175 -4.67 -3.55 -16.59
C ASN A 175 -6.14 -3.80 -16.22
N ASP A 176 -6.39 -4.54 -15.14
CA ASP A 176 -7.73 -4.81 -14.66
C ASP A 176 -8.44 -3.53 -14.17
N LEU A 177 -7.70 -2.65 -13.47
CA LEU A 177 -8.23 -1.34 -13.07
C LEU A 177 -8.61 -0.50 -14.30
N ARG A 178 -7.76 -0.45 -15.33
CA ARG A 178 -8.07 0.29 -16.58
C ARG A 178 -9.28 -0.30 -17.29
N ALA A 179 -9.35 -1.62 -17.40
CA ALA A 179 -10.49 -2.31 -18.00
C ALA A 179 -11.81 -2.02 -17.28
N ALA A 180 -11.75 -1.83 -15.96
CA ALA A 180 -12.89 -1.44 -15.13
C ALA A 180 -13.19 0.08 -15.14
N GLY A 181 -12.39 0.89 -15.87
CA GLY A 181 -12.54 2.35 -15.91
C GLY A 181 -12.09 3.07 -14.64
N SER A 182 -11.30 2.43 -13.79
CA SER A 182 -10.75 3.02 -12.56
C SER A 182 -9.58 3.95 -12.87
N PRO A 183 -9.44 5.10 -12.17
CA PRO A 183 -8.35 6.02 -12.41
C PRO A 183 -7.04 5.45 -11.86
N VAL A 184 -6.15 4.96 -12.73
CA VAL A 184 -4.86 4.38 -12.37
C VAL A 184 -3.70 5.03 -13.12
N VAL A 185 -2.67 5.42 -12.39
CA VAL A 185 -1.34 5.78 -12.91
C VAL A 185 -0.41 4.61 -12.60
N TYR A 186 0.19 4.02 -13.61
CA TYR A 186 1.16 2.95 -13.45
C TYR A 186 2.49 3.37 -14.06
N GLN A 187 3.54 3.32 -13.26
CA GLN A 187 4.91 3.61 -13.63
C GLN A 187 5.77 2.35 -13.42
N GLU A 188 6.47 1.95 -14.45
CA GLU A 188 7.40 0.86 -14.42
C GLU A 188 8.82 1.40 -14.60
N THR A 189 9.76 0.88 -13.84
CA THR A 189 11.17 1.29 -13.87
C THR A 189 12.06 0.09 -14.20
N TYR A 190 13.32 0.33 -14.53
CA TYR A 190 14.31 -0.72 -14.76
C TYR A 190 14.89 -1.31 -13.46
N GLY A 191 14.49 -0.80 -12.30
CA GLY A 191 15.01 -1.21 -11.01
C GLY A 191 14.43 -2.51 -10.46
N GLY A 192 14.83 -2.82 -9.23
CA GLY A 192 14.35 -3.99 -8.48
C GLY A 192 13.56 -3.61 -7.24
N HIS A 193 13.53 -4.51 -6.25
CA HIS A 193 12.80 -4.31 -4.99
C HIS A 193 13.56 -3.41 -4.02
N ASN A 194 13.63 -2.10 -4.31
CA ASN A 194 14.37 -1.17 -3.47
C ASN A 194 13.76 0.24 -3.43
N ASP A 195 13.95 0.96 -2.32
CA ASP A 195 13.36 2.28 -2.08
C ASP A 195 13.93 3.41 -2.95
N ASN A 196 15.02 3.19 -3.69
CA ASN A 196 15.56 4.20 -4.60
C ASN A 196 14.58 4.53 -5.71
N GLU A 197 13.75 3.56 -6.11
CA GLU A 197 12.66 3.78 -7.07
C GLU A 197 11.70 4.86 -6.57
N ALA A 198 11.28 4.77 -5.30
CA ALA A 198 10.41 5.78 -4.70
C ALA A 198 11.06 7.16 -4.65
N MET A 199 12.39 7.24 -4.46
CA MET A 199 13.13 8.50 -4.45
C MET A 199 13.15 9.16 -5.83
N LEU A 200 13.30 8.39 -6.89
CA LEU A 200 13.27 8.90 -8.26
C LEU A 200 11.90 9.48 -8.63
N TRP A 201 10.83 8.88 -8.13
CA TRP A 201 9.45 9.24 -8.45
C TRP A 201 8.75 10.08 -7.37
N GLN A 202 9.49 10.59 -6.37
CA GLN A 202 8.88 11.32 -5.24
C GLN A 202 8.05 12.54 -5.64
N LYS A 203 8.43 13.24 -6.72
CA LYS A 203 7.67 14.40 -7.23
C LYS A 203 6.34 13.98 -7.83
N ASP A 204 6.32 12.86 -8.55
CA ASP A 204 5.11 12.33 -9.16
C ASP A 204 4.16 11.76 -8.11
N ILE A 205 4.71 11.08 -7.09
CA ILE A 205 3.95 10.63 -5.91
C ILE A 205 3.36 11.84 -5.16
N PHE A 206 4.15 12.90 -4.95
CA PHE A 206 3.66 14.13 -4.34
C PHE A 206 2.51 14.76 -5.13
N LYS A 207 2.68 14.95 -6.45
CA LYS A 207 1.65 15.48 -7.33
C LYS A 207 0.38 14.63 -7.30
N PHE A 208 0.53 13.32 -7.34
CA PHE A 208 -0.60 12.39 -7.27
C PHE A 208 -1.39 12.54 -5.96
N ILE A 209 -0.71 12.59 -4.82
CA ILE A 209 -1.35 12.72 -3.50
C ILE A 209 -1.98 14.11 -3.33
N SER A 210 -1.28 15.18 -3.76
CA SER A 210 -1.73 16.56 -3.58
C SER A 210 -2.76 17.01 -4.62
N GLY A 211 -2.95 16.24 -5.70
CA GLY A 211 -3.82 16.64 -6.80
C GLY A 211 -3.29 17.86 -7.59
N GLN A 212 -2.02 18.21 -7.42
CA GLN A 212 -1.37 19.28 -8.19
C GLN A 212 -0.91 18.71 -9.53
N ALA A 213 -1.42 19.29 -10.62
CA ALA A 213 -1.04 18.93 -11.98
C ALA A 213 0.36 19.43 -12.35
#